data_a42fa0f1987fb56dc93b1f39fa70b479
#
_entry.id   a42fa0f1987fb56dc93b1f39fa70b479
#
_cell.length_a   1.000
_cell.length_b   1.000
_cell.length_c   1.000
_cell.angle_alpha   90.00
_cell.angle_beta   90.00
_cell.angle_gamma   90.00
#
_symmetry.space_group_name_H-M   'P 1'
#
loop_
_entity.id
_entity.type
_entity.pdbx_description
1 polymer ?
#
loop_
_entity_poly.entity_id
_entity_poly.type
_entity_poly.pdbx_seq_one_letter_code
_entity_poly.pdbx_strand_id
1 'polypeptide(L)'
;MTIQLPAFGSVGAGKTRFFAAALTAAGNQLATTNGSLTGLNLEADGFLRASAQALDSGTATEKTIHTMRPEGRPLKLTTGSGKTVELQVMDAAGESFTNLQATEELTYVNSAPTMVFVLDPLALPRVQAQMSTARDLSKILVATGDQEEAYASVVDRLNSEAVDLRDRHLAVVLTKTDVLRKLPIGKSLDPQTSDTVRDWLIEIEQDGFVRRIESDFGDVRFFAIDSLVLRDLYDPLNPLRVIDWVLSSQEAPIKLLPSLKPEATSKGQDSNSENQIPEVVNS
;
A
#
# COMPACT_ATOMS: atom_id res chain seq x y z
N MET A 1 -7.77 18.74 9.85
CA MET A 1 -6.51 18.40 9.19
C MET A 1 -6.85 17.75 7.86
N THR A 2 -6.24 18.20 6.77
CA THR A 2 -6.42 17.63 5.43
C THR A 2 -5.10 16.99 5.00
N ILE A 3 -5.16 15.74 4.55
CA ILE A 3 -4.04 14.95 4.03
C ILE A 3 -4.23 14.74 2.55
N GLN A 4 -3.26 15.17 1.75
CA GLN A 4 -3.20 14.87 0.32
C GLN A 4 -2.43 13.58 0.11
N LEU A 5 -3.01 12.65 -0.67
CA LEU A 5 -2.41 11.35 -0.95
C LEU A 5 -2.38 11.08 -2.46
N PRO A 6 -1.38 11.62 -3.15
CA PRO A 6 -1.15 11.31 -4.55
C PRO A 6 -0.57 9.89 -4.72
N ALA A 7 -1.11 9.15 -5.70
CA ALA A 7 -0.53 7.91 -6.16
C ALA A 7 -0.07 8.02 -7.60
N PHE A 8 1.11 7.52 -7.90
CA PHE A 8 1.69 7.48 -9.23
C PHE A 8 2.27 6.09 -9.54
N GLY A 9 2.63 5.86 -10.79
CA GLY A 9 3.13 4.57 -11.28
C GLY A 9 2.58 4.27 -12.67
N SER A 10 3.08 3.24 -13.32
CA SER A 10 2.76 2.88 -14.70
C SER A 10 1.27 2.60 -14.93
N VAL A 11 0.84 2.67 -16.18
CA VAL A 11 -0.51 2.29 -16.59
C VAL A 11 -0.74 0.81 -16.30
N GLY A 12 -1.85 0.50 -15.61
CA GLY A 12 -2.16 -0.88 -15.23
C GLY A 12 -1.42 -1.41 -14.00
N ALA A 13 -0.64 -0.56 -13.29
CA ALA A 13 0.03 -0.95 -12.05
C ALA A 13 -0.93 -1.26 -10.88
N GLY A 14 -2.20 -0.86 -10.97
CA GLY A 14 -3.22 -1.19 -9.97
C GLY A 14 -3.54 -0.07 -8.99
N LYS A 15 -3.22 1.20 -9.30
CA LYS A 15 -3.47 2.37 -8.44
C LYS A 15 -4.92 2.47 -7.97
N THR A 16 -5.86 2.49 -8.90
CA THR A 16 -7.31 2.57 -8.58
C THR A 16 -7.75 1.39 -7.71
N ARG A 17 -7.25 0.19 -8.02
CA ARG A 17 -7.59 -1.02 -7.26
C ARG A 17 -7.00 -0.99 -5.85
N PHE A 18 -5.79 -0.49 -5.70
CA PHE A 18 -5.18 -0.25 -4.40
C PHE A 18 -6.05 0.67 -3.55
N PHE A 19 -6.43 1.84 -4.07
CA PHE A 19 -7.29 2.76 -3.32
C PHE A 19 -8.66 2.16 -3.01
N ALA A 20 -9.27 1.46 -3.96
CA ALA A 20 -10.54 0.78 -3.71
C ALA A 20 -10.46 -0.18 -2.53
N ALA A 21 -9.44 -1.04 -2.51
CA ALA A 21 -9.23 -2.01 -1.43
C ALA A 21 -8.87 -1.35 -0.09
N ALA A 22 -7.94 -0.38 -0.11
CA ALA A 22 -7.47 0.30 1.09
C ALA A 22 -8.57 1.13 1.76
N LEU A 23 -9.37 1.85 0.97
CA LEU A 23 -10.46 2.67 1.50
C LEU A 23 -11.64 1.82 1.97
N THR A 24 -11.96 0.72 1.29
CA THR A 24 -12.98 -0.22 1.78
C THR A 24 -12.55 -0.83 3.11
N ALA A 25 -11.29 -1.26 3.23
CA ALA A 25 -10.74 -1.77 4.48
C ALA A 25 -10.76 -0.72 5.59
N ALA A 26 -10.44 0.54 5.27
CA ALA A 26 -10.49 1.66 6.23
C ALA A 26 -11.93 1.93 6.71
N GLY A 27 -12.90 1.94 5.78
CA GLY A 27 -14.31 2.11 6.12
C GLY A 27 -14.82 1.00 7.04
N ASN A 28 -14.52 -0.25 6.71
CA ASN A 28 -14.89 -1.40 7.54
C ASN A 28 -14.25 -1.32 8.92
N GLN A 29 -12.96 -0.97 9.01
CA GLN A 29 -12.27 -0.85 10.28
C GLN A 29 -12.84 0.29 11.15
N LEU A 30 -13.13 1.45 10.56
CA LEU A 30 -13.77 2.54 11.29
C LEU A 30 -15.16 2.15 11.80
N ALA A 31 -15.94 1.44 10.99
CA ALA A 31 -17.27 0.97 11.38
C ALA A 31 -17.25 0.04 12.61
N THR A 32 -16.19 -0.79 12.77
CA THR A 32 -16.05 -1.66 13.98
C THR A 32 -15.94 -0.88 15.28
N THR A 33 -15.53 0.39 15.20
CA THR A 33 -15.35 1.30 16.35
C THR A 33 -16.37 2.44 16.37
N ASN A 34 -17.52 2.26 15.72
CA ASN A 34 -18.55 3.30 15.54
C ASN A 34 -18.05 4.57 14.84
N GLY A 35 -17.02 4.44 14.02
CA GLY A 35 -16.54 5.49 13.14
C GLY A 35 -17.15 5.36 11.73
N SER A 36 -16.70 6.21 10.81
CA SER A 36 -17.16 6.20 9.42
C SER A 36 -16.10 6.72 8.45
N LEU A 37 -16.20 6.27 7.20
CA LEU A 37 -15.54 6.84 6.03
C LEU A 37 -16.64 7.30 5.07
N THR A 38 -16.64 8.57 4.69
CA THR A 38 -17.65 9.16 3.81
C THR A 38 -17.00 10.01 2.74
N GLY A 39 -17.59 10.06 1.55
CA GLY A 39 -17.22 11.03 0.53
C GLY A 39 -17.71 12.43 0.90
N LEU A 40 -16.93 13.45 0.59
CA LEU A 40 -17.34 14.85 0.80
C LEU A 40 -18.07 15.43 -0.43
N ASN A 41 -18.13 14.67 -1.52
CA ASN A 41 -18.91 14.99 -2.71
C ASN A 41 -19.50 13.69 -3.32
N LEU A 42 -20.41 13.85 -4.29
CA LEU A 42 -21.09 12.73 -4.92
C LEU A 42 -20.15 11.77 -5.67
N GLU A 43 -19.07 12.29 -6.25
CA GLU A 43 -18.07 11.48 -6.95
C GLU A 43 -17.29 10.59 -5.96
N ALA A 44 -16.79 11.18 -4.85
CA ALA A 44 -16.09 10.44 -3.81
C ALA A 44 -16.98 9.37 -3.16
N ASP A 45 -18.24 9.69 -2.89
CA ASP A 45 -19.23 8.72 -2.38
C ASP A 45 -19.52 7.62 -3.41
N GLY A 46 -19.67 7.98 -4.68
CA GLY A 46 -19.85 7.03 -5.79
C GLY A 46 -18.66 6.06 -5.88
N PHE A 47 -17.44 6.60 -5.81
CA PHE A 47 -16.21 5.79 -5.82
C PHE A 47 -16.15 4.80 -4.64
N LEU A 48 -16.48 5.22 -3.41
CA LEU A 48 -16.49 4.33 -2.25
C LEU A 48 -17.48 3.18 -2.43
N ARG A 49 -18.70 3.47 -2.90
CA ARG A 49 -19.73 2.44 -3.15
C ARG A 49 -19.32 1.47 -4.24
N ALA A 50 -18.84 1.99 -5.39
CA ALA A 50 -18.38 1.16 -6.49
C ALA A 50 -17.18 0.28 -6.09
N SER A 51 -16.26 0.82 -5.27
CA SER A 51 -15.12 0.09 -4.74
C SER A 51 -15.52 -1.10 -3.87
N ALA A 52 -16.42 -0.88 -2.92
CA ALA A 52 -16.94 -1.94 -2.05
C ALA A 52 -17.65 -3.03 -2.87
N GLN A 53 -18.52 -2.64 -3.81
CA GLN A 53 -19.23 -3.57 -4.68
C GLN A 53 -18.28 -4.39 -5.58
N ALA A 54 -17.23 -3.77 -6.14
CA ALA A 54 -16.27 -4.45 -6.98
C ALA A 54 -15.44 -5.49 -6.20
N LEU A 55 -15.12 -5.21 -4.94
CA LEU A 55 -14.42 -6.16 -4.05
C LEU A 55 -15.34 -7.33 -3.65
N ASP A 56 -16.58 -7.06 -3.28
CA ASP A 56 -17.53 -8.09 -2.89
C ASP A 56 -17.87 -9.05 -4.05
N SER A 57 -17.98 -8.50 -5.28
CA SER A 57 -18.28 -9.29 -6.47
C SER A 57 -17.07 -9.93 -7.14
N GLY A 58 -15.84 -9.59 -6.70
CA GLY A 58 -14.60 -10.02 -7.34
C GLY A 58 -14.42 -9.46 -8.75
N THR A 59 -15.17 -8.41 -9.12
CA THR A 59 -15.10 -7.78 -10.45
C THR A 59 -13.93 -6.80 -10.54
N ALA A 60 -13.53 -6.46 -11.75
CA ALA A 60 -12.53 -5.41 -11.96
C ALA A 60 -13.13 -4.05 -11.59
N THR A 61 -12.31 -3.20 -10.95
CA THR A 61 -12.63 -1.77 -10.82
C THR A 61 -12.59 -1.12 -12.19
N GLU A 62 -13.46 -0.13 -12.42
CA GLU A 62 -13.40 0.63 -13.66
C GLU A 62 -12.02 1.26 -13.84
N LYS A 63 -11.53 1.25 -15.09
CA LYS A 63 -10.29 1.92 -15.44
C LYS A 63 -10.47 3.42 -15.22
N THR A 64 -9.52 4.06 -14.53
CA THR A 64 -9.51 5.53 -14.41
C THR A 64 -9.44 6.13 -15.81
N ILE A 65 -10.50 6.83 -16.20
CA ILE A 65 -10.54 7.55 -17.48
C ILE A 65 -9.68 8.79 -17.32
N HIS A 66 -8.91 9.11 -18.35
CA HIS A 66 -8.13 10.34 -18.41
C HIS A 66 -9.11 11.52 -18.40
N THR A 67 -9.34 12.09 -17.23
CA THR A 67 -10.06 13.36 -17.10
C THR A 67 -9.05 14.49 -17.15
N MET A 68 -9.37 15.58 -17.83
CA MET A 68 -8.48 16.76 -17.99
C MET A 68 -8.12 17.45 -16.66
N ARG A 69 -8.73 17.02 -15.55
CA ARG A 69 -8.39 17.46 -14.20
C ARG A 69 -8.40 16.23 -13.29
N PRO A 70 -7.26 15.83 -12.72
CA PRO A 70 -7.23 14.83 -11.65
C PRO A 70 -7.85 15.48 -10.42
N GLU A 71 -9.18 15.50 -10.36
CA GLU A 71 -9.90 15.95 -9.19
C GLU A 71 -9.64 14.93 -8.08
N GLY A 72 -8.98 15.40 -7.02
CA GLY A 72 -8.80 14.58 -5.84
C GLY A 72 -10.17 14.17 -5.27
N ARG A 73 -10.32 12.93 -4.83
CA ARG A 73 -11.53 12.47 -4.15
C ARG A 73 -11.45 12.83 -2.69
N PRO A 74 -12.17 13.87 -2.24
CA PRO A 74 -12.15 14.29 -0.85
C PRO A 74 -13.01 13.33 -0.01
N LEU A 75 -12.37 12.75 1.00
CA LEU A 75 -12.95 11.79 1.92
C LEU A 75 -12.84 12.30 3.35
N LYS A 76 -13.77 11.92 4.20
CA LYS A 76 -13.74 12.22 5.63
C LYS A 76 -13.70 10.92 6.43
N LEU A 77 -12.63 10.75 7.19
CA LEU A 77 -12.48 9.71 8.19
C LEU A 77 -12.94 10.27 9.52
N THR A 78 -13.82 9.55 10.21
CA THR A 78 -14.30 9.91 11.54
C THR A 78 -14.19 8.69 12.45
N THR A 79 -13.54 8.82 13.61
CA THR A 79 -13.52 7.76 14.62
C THR A 79 -14.77 7.80 15.49
N GLY A 80 -15.08 6.70 16.19
CA GLY A 80 -16.16 6.69 17.18
C GLY A 80 -16.00 7.68 18.34
N SER A 81 -14.76 8.14 18.56
CA SER A 81 -14.47 9.22 19.54
C SER A 81 -14.63 10.64 18.96
N GLY A 82 -15.04 10.78 17.71
CA GLY A 82 -15.27 12.06 17.06
C GLY A 82 -14.03 12.74 16.47
N LYS A 83 -12.85 12.10 16.48
CA LYS A 83 -11.69 12.64 15.77
C LYS A 83 -11.91 12.55 14.27
N THR A 84 -11.51 13.58 13.52
CA THR A 84 -11.73 13.66 12.07
C THR A 84 -10.45 13.99 11.32
N VAL A 85 -10.29 13.37 10.13
CA VAL A 85 -9.25 13.70 9.14
C VAL A 85 -9.93 13.74 7.77
N GLU A 86 -9.60 14.74 6.98
CA GLU A 86 -9.93 14.78 5.56
C GLU A 86 -8.77 14.17 4.78
N LEU A 87 -9.07 13.15 3.97
CA LEU A 87 -8.11 12.50 3.09
C LEU A 87 -8.49 12.82 1.65
N GLN A 88 -7.63 13.50 0.94
CA GLN A 88 -7.79 13.79 -0.47
C GLN A 88 -6.99 12.78 -1.28
N VAL A 89 -7.67 11.76 -1.80
CA VAL A 89 -7.06 10.73 -2.63
C VAL A 89 -6.97 11.22 -4.07
N MET A 90 -5.77 11.12 -4.64
CA MET A 90 -5.48 11.60 -5.99
C MET A 90 -4.95 10.42 -6.82
N ASP A 91 -5.86 9.84 -7.61
CA ASP A 91 -5.61 8.71 -8.50
C ASP A 91 -5.44 9.23 -9.92
N ALA A 92 -4.24 9.73 -10.25
CA ALA A 92 -3.95 10.20 -11.60
C ALA A 92 -3.78 9.02 -12.58
N ALA A 93 -4.30 9.16 -13.79
CA ALA A 93 -4.04 8.21 -14.86
C ALA A 93 -2.52 8.12 -15.11
N GLY A 94 -1.98 6.89 -15.27
CA GLY A 94 -0.54 6.69 -15.46
C GLY A 94 0.04 7.46 -16.66
N GLU A 95 -0.80 7.70 -17.68
CA GLU A 95 -0.48 8.47 -18.87
C GLU A 95 -0.27 9.97 -18.58
N SER A 96 -0.86 10.50 -17.49
CA SER A 96 -0.69 11.91 -17.10
C SER A 96 0.74 12.24 -16.66
N PHE A 97 1.51 11.25 -16.25
CA PHE A 97 2.90 11.45 -15.83
C PHE A 97 3.90 11.42 -16.99
N THR A 98 3.53 10.83 -18.12
CA THR A 98 4.38 10.74 -19.32
C THR A 98 4.14 11.87 -20.32
N ASN A 99 3.05 12.65 -20.15
CA ASN A 99 2.69 13.73 -21.07
C ASN A 99 3.02 15.10 -20.45
N LEU A 100 4.00 15.80 -21.02
CA LEU A 100 4.47 17.12 -20.57
C LEU A 100 3.37 18.20 -20.55
N GLN A 101 2.29 18.04 -21.32
CA GLN A 101 1.15 18.97 -21.33
C GLN A 101 0.19 18.79 -20.15
N ALA A 102 0.21 17.64 -19.48
CA ALA A 102 -0.57 17.40 -18.25
C ALA A 102 0.09 18.04 -16.99
N THR A 103 1.14 18.81 -17.18
CA THR A 103 2.05 19.27 -16.11
C THR A 103 1.40 20.25 -15.14
N GLU A 104 0.48 21.11 -15.59
CA GLU A 104 -0.22 22.07 -14.70
C GLU A 104 -1.22 21.37 -13.76
N GLU A 105 -1.66 20.17 -14.11
CA GLU A 105 -2.68 19.42 -13.38
C GLU A 105 -2.12 18.67 -12.18
N LEU A 106 -0.80 18.54 -12.07
CA LEU A 106 -0.15 17.76 -11.00
C LEU A 106 0.45 18.63 -9.88
N THR A 107 0.04 19.89 -9.75
CA THR A 107 0.53 20.82 -8.72
C THR A 107 0.33 20.29 -7.28
N TYR A 108 -0.67 19.43 -7.08
CA TYR A 108 -0.91 18.78 -5.79
C TYR A 108 0.23 17.82 -5.37
N VAL A 109 0.95 17.25 -6.34
CA VAL A 109 2.11 16.38 -6.05
C VAL A 109 3.24 17.19 -5.42
N ASN A 110 3.33 18.49 -5.79
CA ASN A 110 4.36 19.39 -5.31
C ASN A 110 4.19 19.76 -3.81
N SER A 111 2.98 19.67 -3.29
CA SER A 111 2.67 20.05 -1.89
C SER A 111 2.46 18.86 -0.96
N ALA A 112 2.31 17.64 -1.49
CA ALA A 112 2.02 16.46 -0.68
C ALA A 112 3.25 15.99 0.14
N PRO A 113 3.18 15.96 1.47
CA PRO A 113 4.31 15.48 2.30
C PRO A 113 4.58 13.98 2.15
N THR A 114 3.54 13.21 1.77
CA THR A 114 3.62 11.76 1.58
C THR A 114 3.01 11.39 0.24
N MET A 115 3.70 10.52 -0.48
CA MET A 115 3.26 10.02 -1.79
C MET A 115 3.24 8.49 -1.82
N VAL A 116 2.52 7.93 -2.79
CA VAL A 116 2.44 6.49 -3.02
C VAL A 116 2.93 6.18 -4.43
N PHE A 117 4.00 5.41 -4.53
CA PHE A 117 4.43 4.80 -5.78
C PHE A 117 3.88 3.38 -5.87
N VAL A 118 3.02 3.14 -6.87
CA VAL A 118 2.40 1.83 -7.09
C VAL A 118 3.20 1.07 -8.14
N LEU A 119 3.84 0.00 -7.69
CA LEU A 119 4.69 -0.88 -8.49
C LEU A 119 3.95 -2.18 -8.81
N ASP A 120 3.89 -2.53 -10.08
CA ASP A 120 3.46 -3.86 -10.51
C ASP A 120 4.66 -4.81 -10.58
N PRO A 121 4.84 -5.72 -9.61
CA PRO A 121 5.97 -6.64 -9.63
C PRO A 121 5.94 -7.59 -10.83
N LEU A 122 4.77 -7.82 -11.45
CA LEU A 122 4.65 -8.68 -12.62
C LEU A 122 5.28 -8.05 -13.88
N ALA A 123 5.49 -6.73 -13.87
CA ALA A 123 6.17 -6.02 -14.96
C ALA A 123 7.71 -6.05 -14.84
N LEU A 124 8.25 -6.50 -13.71
CA LEU A 124 9.70 -6.57 -13.50
C LEU A 124 10.33 -7.69 -14.33
N PRO A 125 11.51 -7.48 -14.94
CA PRO A 125 12.10 -8.40 -15.91
C PRO A 125 12.25 -9.84 -15.42
N ARG A 126 12.74 -10.04 -14.20
CA ARG A 126 12.92 -11.37 -13.59
C ARG A 126 11.58 -12.08 -13.37
N VAL A 127 10.53 -11.34 -13.01
CA VAL A 127 9.19 -11.91 -12.81
C VAL A 127 8.56 -12.23 -14.16
N GLN A 128 8.68 -11.35 -15.14
CA GLN A 128 8.19 -11.60 -16.51
C GLN A 128 8.82 -12.84 -17.15
N ALA A 129 10.10 -13.06 -16.93
CA ALA A 129 10.78 -14.26 -17.42
C ALA A 129 10.11 -15.55 -16.91
N GLN A 130 9.62 -15.57 -15.65
CA GLN A 130 8.88 -16.71 -15.10
C GLN A 130 7.43 -16.76 -15.58
N MET A 131 6.77 -15.61 -15.72
CA MET A 131 5.39 -15.55 -16.23
C MET A 131 5.27 -16.09 -17.66
N SER A 132 6.27 -15.86 -18.50
CA SER A 132 6.27 -16.34 -19.89
C SER A 132 6.19 -17.87 -19.99
N THR A 133 6.61 -18.59 -18.95
CA THR A 133 6.55 -20.06 -18.86
C THR A 133 5.27 -20.60 -18.21
N ALA A 134 4.51 -19.71 -17.52
CA ALA A 134 3.31 -20.06 -16.76
C ALA A 134 2.04 -19.83 -17.61
N ARG A 135 1.57 -20.85 -18.33
CA ARG A 135 0.42 -20.77 -19.27
C ARG A 135 -0.85 -20.17 -18.65
N ASP A 136 -1.12 -20.45 -17.38
CA ASP A 136 -2.35 -20.01 -16.69
C ASP A 136 -2.34 -18.53 -16.35
N LEU A 137 -1.17 -17.88 -16.39
CA LEU A 137 -1.00 -16.46 -16.05
C LEU A 137 -0.95 -15.54 -17.27
N SER A 138 -0.98 -16.07 -18.49
CA SER A 138 -0.87 -15.29 -19.73
C SER A 138 -2.01 -14.27 -19.97
N LYS A 139 -3.13 -14.40 -19.27
CA LYS A 139 -4.29 -13.51 -19.37
C LYS A 139 -4.31 -12.40 -18.32
N ILE A 140 -3.32 -12.36 -17.43
CA ILE A 140 -3.28 -11.36 -16.37
C ILE A 140 -2.79 -10.05 -16.95
N LEU A 141 -3.53 -8.98 -16.64
CA LEU A 141 -3.14 -7.64 -17.04
C LEU A 141 -1.87 -7.24 -16.27
N VAL A 142 -0.78 -7.06 -16.98
CA VAL A 142 0.49 -6.54 -16.48
C VAL A 142 0.57 -5.06 -16.81
N ALA A 143 1.23 -4.27 -15.95
CA ALA A 143 1.46 -2.86 -16.21
C ALA A 143 2.25 -2.67 -17.52
N THR A 144 1.92 -1.62 -18.24
CA THR A 144 2.59 -1.25 -19.48
C THR A 144 3.64 -0.17 -19.21
N GLY A 145 4.76 -0.26 -19.91
CA GLY A 145 5.89 0.67 -19.74
C GLY A 145 6.84 0.26 -18.61
N ASP A 146 7.98 0.93 -18.59
CA ASP A 146 9.02 0.72 -17.58
C ASP A 146 8.61 1.35 -16.24
N GLN A 147 8.77 0.58 -15.16
CA GLN A 147 8.39 1.02 -13.81
C GLN A 147 9.37 2.09 -13.28
N GLU A 148 10.65 1.95 -13.62
CA GLU A 148 11.68 2.92 -13.25
C GLU A 148 11.51 4.23 -14.00
N GLU A 149 11.14 4.18 -15.30
CA GLU A 149 10.85 5.36 -16.09
C GLU A 149 9.63 6.11 -15.55
N ALA A 150 8.56 5.39 -15.16
CA ALA A 150 7.39 5.98 -14.55
C ALA A 150 7.71 6.66 -13.21
N TYR A 151 8.59 6.09 -12.43
CA TYR A 151 9.11 6.70 -11.20
C TYR A 151 9.96 7.94 -11.50
N ALA A 152 10.94 7.78 -12.40
CA ALA A 152 11.87 8.84 -12.78
C ALA A 152 11.13 10.08 -13.30
N SER A 153 10.13 9.91 -14.14
CA SER A 153 9.35 11.01 -14.71
C SER A 153 8.72 11.93 -13.66
N VAL A 154 8.24 11.35 -12.54
CA VAL A 154 7.67 12.13 -11.43
C VAL A 154 8.76 12.81 -10.62
N VAL A 155 9.82 12.08 -10.27
CA VAL A 155 10.94 12.61 -9.47
C VAL A 155 11.68 13.73 -10.20
N ASP A 156 12.02 13.52 -11.48
CA ASP A 156 12.72 14.52 -12.30
C ASP A 156 11.90 15.80 -12.44
N ARG A 157 10.57 15.67 -12.55
CA ARG A 157 9.69 16.82 -12.56
C ARG A 157 9.70 17.56 -11.22
N LEU A 158 9.55 16.85 -10.09
CA LEU A 158 9.56 17.47 -8.77
C LEU A 158 10.89 18.19 -8.51
N ASN A 159 12.00 17.58 -8.93
CA ASN A 159 13.31 18.21 -8.86
C ASN A 159 13.41 19.47 -9.75
N SER A 160 12.79 19.45 -10.95
CA SER A 160 12.76 20.63 -11.84
C SER A 160 11.96 21.81 -11.25
N GLU A 161 11.00 21.51 -10.38
CA GLU A 161 10.23 22.51 -9.63
C GLU A 161 10.85 22.85 -8.26
N ALA A 162 12.09 22.45 -8.03
CA ALA A 162 12.86 22.68 -6.81
C ALA A 162 12.17 22.16 -5.53
N VAL A 163 11.43 21.05 -5.66
CA VAL A 163 10.80 20.38 -4.53
C VAL A 163 11.84 19.54 -3.79
N ASP A 164 12.00 19.75 -2.49
CA ASP A 164 12.88 18.92 -1.66
C ASP A 164 12.17 17.61 -1.29
N LEU A 165 12.63 16.52 -1.91
CA LEU A 165 12.10 15.18 -1.68
C LEU A 165 12.66 14.53 -0.40
N ARG A 166 13.78 15.05 0.14
CA ARG A 166 14.40 14.52 1.35
C ARG A 166 13.54 14.79 2.61
N ASP A 167 12.68 15.78 2.56
CA ASP A 167 11.72 16.09 3.62
C ASP A 167 10.38 15.34 3.43
N ARG A 168 10.32 14.41 2.47
CA ARG A 168 9.08 13.69 2.13
C ARG A 168 9.15 12.21 2.39
N HIS A 169 7.95 11.64 2.52
CA HIS A 169 7.75 10.22 2.72
C HIS A 169 7.25 9.56 1.42
N LEU A 170 7.73 8.36 1.12
CA LEU A 170 7.27 7.56 0.01
C LEU A 170 6.84 6.15 0.46
N ALA A 171 5.59 5.79 0.18
CA ALA A 171 5.14 4.41 0.23
C ALA A 171 5.37 3.75 -1.15
N VAL A 172 6.23 2.74 -1.22
CA VAL A 172 6.36 1.87 -2.40
C VAL A 172 5.43 0.67 -2.20
N VAL A 173 4.42 0.55 -3.05
CA VAL A 173 3.34 -0.42 -2.90
C VAL A 173 3.38 -1.45 -4.02
N LEU A 174 3.82 -2.67 -3.71
CA LEU A 174 3.77 -3.81 -4.62
C LEU A 174 2.34 -4.36 -4.66
N THR A 175 1.73 -4.29 -5.83
CA THR A 175 0.38 -4.82 -6.08
C THR A 175 0.42 -6.25 -6.63
N LYS A 176 -0.74 -6.86 -6.89
CA LYS A 176 -0.87 -8.17 -7.54
C LYS A 176 -0.06 -9.29 -6.87
N THR A 177 0.17 -9.17 -5.57
CA THR A 177 0.93 -10.16 -4.81
C THR A 177 0.24 -11.53 -4.77
N ASP A 178 -1.07 -11.58 -4.92
CA ASP A 178 -1.86 -12.80 -5.08
C ASP A 178 -1.43 -13.62 -6.31
N VAL A 179 -1.08 -12.95 -7.39
CA VAL A 179 -0.54 -13.55 -8.62
C VAL A 179 0.93 -13.86 -8.45
N LEU A 180 1.71 -12.90 -7.98
CA LEU A 180 3.15 -13.04 -7.78
C LEU A 180 3.49 -14.27 -6.94
N ARG A 181 2.77 -14.52 -5.86
CA ARG A 181 3.00 -15.66 -4.96
C ARG A 181 2.69 -17.03 -5.57
N LYS A 182 2.03 -17.08 -6.73
CA LYS A 182 1.86 -18.30 -7.52
C LYS A 182 3.12 -18.67 -8.30
N LEU A 183 4.02 -17.71 -8.52
CA LEU A 183 5.31 -17.93 -9.17
C LEU A 183 6.37 -18.38 -8.16
N PRO A 184 7.37 -19.18 -8.58
CA PRO A 184 8.48 -19.58 -7.71
C PRO A 184 9.20 -18.38 -7.07
N ILE A 185 9.47 -17.34 -7.85
CA ILE A 185 10.15 -16.10 -7.41
C ILE A 185 9.35 -15.32 -6.35
N GLY A 186 8.02 -15.42 -6.35
CA GLY A 186 7.17 -14.75 -5.39
C GLY A 186 7.02 -15.49 -4.06
N LYS A 187 7.52 -16.72 -3.94
CA LYS A 187 7.42 -17.52 -2.71
C LYS A 187 8.36 -17.02 -1.63
N SER A 188 9.48 -16.38 -2.00
CA SER A 188 10.43 -15.77 -1.05
C SER A 188 9.97 -14.40 -0.57
N LEU A 189 8.93 -13.80 -1.16
CA LEU A 189 8.40 -12.52 -0.71
C LEU A 189 7.74 -12.66 0.67
N ASP A 190 8.37 -12.09 1.68
CA ASP A 190 7.79 -11.91 3.01
C ASP A 190 7.17 -10.50 3.13
N PRO A 191 5.83 -10.38 3.25
CA PRO A 191 5.15 -9.09 3.33
C PRO A 191 5.11 -8.49 4.75
N GLN A 192 5.73 -9.12 5.75
CA GLN A 192 5.59 -8.73 7.17
C GLN A 192 6.12 -7.33 7.45
N THR A 193 7.31 -7.01 6.94
CA THR A 193 7.99 -5.74 7.20
C THR A 193 8.38 -5.02 5.91
N SER A 194 8.64 -3.73 6.02
CA SER A 194 9.19 -2.93 4.91
C SER A 194 10.53 -3.49 4.43
N ASP A 195 11.38 -3.88 5.37
CA ASP A 195 12.72 -4.36 5.07
C ASP A 195 12.69 -5.70 4.29
N THR A 196 11.80 -6.61 4.67
CA THR A 196 11.68 -7.90 3.96
C THR A 196 11.13 -7.73 2.53
N VAL A 197 10.22 -6.79 2.30
CA VAL A 197 9.73 -6.45 0.96
C VAL A 197 10.83 -5.77 0.13
N ARG A 198 11.57 -4.86 0.73
CA ARG A 198 12.74 -4.20 0.13
C ARG A 198 13.80 -5.23 -0.28
N ASP A 199 14.17 -6.12 0.62
CA ASP A 199 15.21 -7.12 0.41
C ASP A 199 14.82 -8.12 -0.70
N TRP A 200 13.52 -8.44 -0.81
CA TRP A 200 13.00 -9.21 -1.93
C TRP A 200 13.21 -8.50 -3.28
N LEU A 201 12.99 -7.19 -3.36
CA LEU A 201 13.28 -6.42 -4.57
C LEU A 201 14.78 -6.49 -4.94
N ILE A 202 15.66 -6.43 -3.95
CA ILE A 202 17.10 -6.57 -4.16
C ILE A 202 17.44 -7.99 -4.65
N GLU A 203 16.84 -9.03 -4.05
CA GLU A 203 17.03 -10.43 -4.47
C GLU A 203 16.66 -10.65 -5.94
N ILE A 204 15.65 -9.95 -6.43
CA ILE A 204 15.22 -10.03 -7.83
C ILE A 204 15.90 -9.02 -8.76
N GLU A 205 17.09 -8.55 -8.38
CA GLU A 205 17.95 -7.66 -9.18
C GLU A 205 17.39 -6.23 -9.41
N GLN A 206 16.60 -5.73 -8.44
CA GLN A 206 16.13 -4.34 -8.45
C GLN A 206 16.93 -3.44 -7.48
N ASP A 207 18.14 -3.83 -7.12
CA ASP A 207 18.96 -3.12 -6.12
C ASP A 207 19.32 -1.69 -6.55
N GLY A 208 19.55 -1.45 -7.84
CA GLY A 208 19.78 -0.10 -8.38
C GLY A 208 18.57 0.80 -8.20
N PHE A 209 17.39 0.29 -8.51
CA PHE A 209 16.13 1.02 -8.37
C PHE A 209 15.78 1.29 -6.90
N VAL A 210 15.93 0.29 -6.03
CA VAL A 210 15.73 0.46 -4.58
C VAL A 210 16.63 1.56 -4.03
N ARG A 211 17.95 1.53 -4.35
CA ARG A 211 18.90 2.56 -3.90
C ARG A 211 18.56 3.95 -4.42
N ARG A 212 18.08 4.07 -5.66
CA ARG A 212 17.61 5.34 -6.20
C ARG A 212 16.44 5.89 -5.38
N ILE A 213 15.42 5.08 -5.13
CA ILE A 213 14.24 5.47 -4.33
C ILE A 213 14.67 5.95 -2.94
N GLU A 214 15.52 5.19 -2.25
CA GLU A 214 16.03 5.52 -0.91
C GLU A 214 16.95 6.76 -0.91
N SER A 215 17.58 7.05 -2.04
CA SER A 215 18.38 8.26 -2.21
C SER A 215 17.53 9.50 -2.44
N ASP A 216 16.42 9.37 -3.15
CA ASP A 216 15.56 10.49 -3.52
C ASP A 216 14.72 10.99 -2.34
N PHE A 217 14.16 10.09 -1.51
CA PHE A 217 13.25 10.41 -0.41
C PHE A 217 13.88 10.27 0.97
N GLY A 218 13.37 11.02 1.96
CA GLY A 218 13.89 10.99 3.33
C GLY A 218 13.43 9.78 4.14
N ASP A 219 12.18 9.35 3.95
CA ASP A 219 11.64 8.12 4.56
C ASP A 219 10.89 7.32 3.51
N VAL A 220 11.31 6.07 3.32
CA VAL A 220 10.72 5.15 2.33
C VAL A 220 10.23 3.91 3.04
N ARG A 221 8.99 3.50 2.74
CA ARG A 221 8.45 2.23 3.20
C ARG A 221 7.93 1.39 2.05
N PHE A 222 8.30 0.12 2.09
CA PHE A 222 7.90 -0.87 1.10
C PHE A 222 6.76 -1.72 1.65
N PHE A 223 5.73 -1.90 0.85
CA PHE A 223 4.55 -2.68 1.18
C PHE A 223 4.27 -3.67 0.05
N ALA A 224 3.94 -4.90 0.39
CA ALA A 224 3.33 -5.84 -0.53
C ALA A 224 1.85 -5.98 -0.13
N ILE A 225 0.94 -5.84 -1.10
CA ILE A 225 -0.50 -5.84 -0.82
C ILE A 225 -1.28 -6.77 -1.74
N ASP A 226 -2.40 -7.26 -1.23
CA ASP A 226 -3.45 -7.87 -2.03
C ASP A 226 -4.64 -6.90 -2.10
N SER A 227 -5.09 -6.62 -3.32
CA SER A 227 -6.21 -5.72 -3.58
C SER A 227 -7.40 -6.43 -4.26
N LEU A 228 -7.38 -7.75 -4.36
CA LEU A 228 -8.48 -8.53 -4.96
C LEU A 228 -9.57 -8.89 -3.96
N VAL A 229 -9.18 -9.18 -2.74
CA VAL A 229 -10.08 -9.58 -1.66
C VAL A 229 -9.80 -8.77 -0.40
N LEU A 230 -10.84 -8.58 0.41
CA LEU A 230 -10.67 -8.01 1.74
C LEU A 230 -9.87 -9.00 2.60
N ARG A 231 -8.81 -8.49 3.21
CA ARG A 231 -7.92 -9.25 4.09
C ARG A 231 -8.26 -8.98 5.55
N ASP A 232 -7.96 -9.94 6.41
CA ASP A 232 -8.02 -9.72 7.84
C ASP A 232 -7.17 -8.52 8.26
N LEU A 233 -7.56 -7.84 9.33
CA LEU A 233 -6.93 -6.62 9.79
C LEU A 233 -5.42 -6.76 10.03
N TYR A 234 -5.00 -7.93 10.49
CA TYR A 234 -3.59 -8.24 10.81
C TYR A 234 -2.85 -8.96 9.69
N ASP A 235 -3.53 -9.25 8.56
CA ASP A 235 -2.86 -9.82 7.40
C ASP A 235 -1.82 -8.82 6.86
N PRO A 236 -0.55 -9.22 6.71
CA PRO A 236 0.50 -8.34 6.21
C PRO A 236 0.25 -7.84 4.78
N LEU A 237 -0.61 -8.52 4.02
CA LEU A 237 -1.03 -8.09 2.67
C LEU A 237 -2.24 -7.14 2.68
N ASN A 238 -2.74 -6.74 3.87
CA ASN A 238 -3.88 -5.82 3.94
C ASN A 238 -3.45 -4.40 3.52
N PRO A 239 -4.08 -3.82 2.48
CA PRO A 239 -3.72 -2.49 1.98
C PRO A 239 -3.99 -1.36 2.98
N LEU A 240 -4.78 -1.62 4.04
CA LEU A 240 -5.01 -0.67 5.13
C LEU A 240 -3.72 -0.22 5.81
N ARG A 241 -2.68 -1.08 5.83
CA ARG A 241 -1.37 -0.76 6.41
C ARG A 241 -0.71 0.46 5.74
N VAL A 242 -0.94 0.64 4.45
CA VAL A 242 -0.42 1.81 3.72
C VAL A 242 -1.10 3.08 4.19
N ILE A 243 -2.44 3.07 4.29
CA ILE A 243 -3.19 4.26 4.76
C ILE A 243 -2.85 4.57 6.21
N ASP A 244 -2.77 3.57 7.07
CA ASP A 244 -2.40 3.78 8.48
C ASP A 244 -0.99 4.39 8.63
N TRP A 245 -0.04 3.92 7.82
CA TRP A 245 1.30 4.52 7.79
C TRP A 245 1.28 5.95 7.26
N VAL A 246 0.52 6.24 6.20
CA VAL A 246 0.37 7.62 5.67
C VAL A 246 -0.22 8.55 6.73
N LEU A 247 -1.24 8.11 7.45
CA LEU A 247 -1.82 8.88 8.55
C LEU A 247 -0.79 9.14 9.65
N SER A 248 0.00 8.12 9.97
CA SER A 248 1.04 8.19 11.02
C SER A 248 2.20 9.10 10.63
N SER A 249 2.67 9.05 9.37
CA SER A 249 3.78 9.88 8.86
C SER A 249 3.44 11.38 8.86
N GLN A 250 2.16 11.72 8.87
CA GLN A 250 1.68 13.10 8.94
C GLN A 250 1.07 13.45 10.32
N GLU A 251 1.38 12.66 11.35
CA GLU A 251 0.92 12.87 12.73
C GLU A 251 -0.60 13.03 12.86
N ALA A 252 -1.35 12.32 12.00
CA ALA A 252 -2.81 12.37 12.03
C ALA A 252 -3.36 11.86 13.37
N PRO A 253 -4.44 12.45 13.89
CA PRO A 253 -5.02 12.06 15.18
C PRO A 253 -5.78 10.74 15.14
N ILE A 254 -5.79 10.05 13.98
CA ILE A 254 -6.48 8.79 13.72
C ILE A 254 -5.46 7.68 13.47
N LYS A 255 -5.66 6.53 14.12
CA LYS A 255 -4.99 5.27 13.81
C LYS A 255 -6.04 4.27 13.37
N LEU A 256 -5.80 3.59 12.26
CA LEU A 256 -6.69 2.57 11.72
C LEU A 256 -6.32 1.17 12.20
N LEU A 257 -5.02 0.92 12.39
CA LEU A 257 -4.54 -0.34 12.95
C LEU A 257 -4.39 -0.22 14.46
N PRO A 258 -4.89 -1.17 15.24
CA PRO A 258 -4.63 -1.22 16.67
C PRO A 258 -3.12 -1.41 16.90
N SER A 259 -2.57 -0.70 17.88
CA SER A 259 -1.20 -0.95 18.31
C SER A 259 -1.11 -2.41 18.73
N LEU A 260 -0.22 -3.19 18.12
CA LEU A 260 0.09 -4.54 18.60
C LEU A 260 0.50 -4.38 20.07
N LYS A 261 -0.28 -4.93 21.00
CA LYS A 261 0.20 -5.07 22.38
C LYS A 261 1.45 -5.94 22.30
N PRO A 262 2.57 -5.50 22.90
CA PRO A 262 3.71 -6.40 23.02
C PRO A 262 3.18 -7.70 23.64
N GLU A 263 3.43 -8.84 23.01
CA GLU A 263 3.11 -10.15 23.57
C GLU A 263 3.65 -10.17 24.99
N ALA A 264 2.75 -10.37 25.95
CA ALA A 264 3.16 -10.56 27.33
C ALA A 264 4.11 -11.74 27.33
N THR A 265 5.39 -11.47 27.55
CA THR A 265 6.43 -12.48 27.72
C THR A 265 5.88 -13.48 28.73
N SER A 266 5.55 -14.67 28.28
CA SER A 266 5.15 -15.76 29.15
C SER A 266 6.31 -15.99 30.12
N LYS A 267 6.18 -15.41 31.32
CA LYS A 267 7.08 -15.77 32.44
C LYS A 267 6.93 -17.26 32.63
N GLY A 268 8.02 -17.98 32.36
CA GLY A 268 8.12 -19.38 32.62
C GLY A 268 7.66 -19.65 34.06
N GLN A 269 6.67 -20.49 34.22
CA GLN A 269 6.40 -21.17 35.45
C GLN A 269 7.52 -22.21 35.60
N ASP A 270 8.55 -21.85 36.35
CA ASP A 270 9.43 -22.82 36.96
C ASP A 270 8.61 -23.64 37.96
N SER A 271 8.11 -24.77 37.51
CA SER A 271 7.60 -25.82 38.42
C SER A 271 8.77 -26.58 38.99
N ASN A 272 9.24 -26.12 40.15
CA ASN A 272 10.08 -26.88 41.03
C ASN A 272 9.23 -28.04 41.61
N SER A 273 9.26 -29.19 40.96
CA SER A 273 8.79 -30.44 41.56
C SER A 273 9.96 -31.07 42.27
N GLU A 274 10.06 -30.81 43.57
CA GLU A 274 10.88 -31.60 44.53
C GLU A 274 10.45 -33.06 44.46
N ASN A 275 11.37 -33.91 44.00
CA ASN A 275 11.32 -35.36 44.10
C ASN A 275 11.53 -35.75 45.57
N GLN A 276 10.47 -36.05 46.29
CA GLN A 276 10.54 -36.81 47.54
C GLN A 276 10.65 -38.30 47.19
N ILE A 277 11.79 -38.89 47.54
CA ILE A 277 12.04 -40.32 47.51
C ILE A 277 11.42 -40.93 48.79
N PRO A 278 10.57 -41.95 48.71
CA PRO A 278 10.13 -42.62 49.91
C PRO A 278 11.22 -43.63 50.45
N GLU A 279 11.59 -43.47 51.72
CA GLU A 279 12.39 -44.40 52.45
C GLU A 279 11.70 -45.79 52.59
N VAL A 280 12.41 -46.82 52.18
CA VAL A 280 12.01 -48.22 52.41
C VAL A 280 12.47 -48.60 53.79
N VAL A 281 11.53 -48.79 54.71
CA VAL A 281 11.79 -49.42 56.02
C VAL A 281 11.61 -50.92 55.86
N ASN A 282 12.73 -51.67 56.07
CA ASN A 282 12.76 -53.12 56.33
C ASN A 282 12.35 -53.41 57.75
N SER A 283 11.40 -54.30 57.92
CA SER A 283 11.33 -55.29 59.08
C SER A 283 10.42 -56.42 58.68
#